data_b13b08b18501b37319826d2e73f73713
#
_entry.id   b13b08b18501b37319826d2e73f73713
#
_cell.length_a   1.000
_cell.length_b   1.000
_cell.length_c   1.000
_cell.angle_alpha   90.00
_cell.angle_beta   90.00
_cell.angle_gamma   90.00
#
_symmetry.space_group_name_H-M   'P 1'
#
loop_
_entity.id
_entity.type
_entity.pdbx_description
1 polymer ?
#
loop_
_entity_poly.entity_id
_entity_poly.type
_entity_poly.pdbx_seq_one_letter_code
_entity_poly.pdbx_strand_id
1 'polypeptide(L)'
;MHGILIAMLTFFSLSMINAQETTVLLKGIITDRATGKPVDVSYEITDSQGNKVADAKSNGKTGAYSSAIKPGSDYTIFFYGFDILKSTKTISIPPASKYEEVPMDFTVDKLAKGMELFAVEGFDPGSVKVNSVGEKVMAETIAMLKGNRNLHVNVTLLPDMAPLKYETVAPPKPDKKKKKGEEAVFSPKAKILNPTERQALNADIQKQRMDAIIASFPDATAQLKRMHFIIDKASDPQQDIKRNTLIVNVGEVKSLFD
;
A
#
# COMPACT_ATOMS: atom_id res chain seq x y z
N MET A 1 2.98 -59.91 -55.53
CA MET A 1 2.89 -59.38 -54.17
C MET A 1 3.48 -57.95 -54.05
N HIS A 2 3.29 -57.08 -55.03
CA HIS A 2 3.87 -55.70 -55.01
C HIS A 2 2.81 -54.58 -54.98
N GLY A 3 1.52 -54.91 -54.98
CA GLY A 3 0.45 -53.92 -55.03
C GLY A 3 -0.07 -53.41 -53.68
N ILE A 4 0.24 -54.08 -52.53
CA ILE A 4 -0.31 -53.76 -51.24
C ILE A 4 0.59 -52.77 -50.47
N LEU A 5 1.87 -52.63 -50.81
CA LEU A 5 2.82 -51.78 -50.12
C LEU A 5 2.67 -50.29 -50.47
N ILE A 6 2.11 -49.95 -51.66
CA ILE A 6 1.93 -48.54 -52.07
C ILE A 6 0.70 -47.90 -51.46
N ALA A 7 -0.35 -48.68 -51.15
CA ALA A 7 -1.58 -48.16 -50.56
C ALA A 7 -1.41 -47.74 -49.05
N MET A 8 -0.40 -48.30 -48.36
CA MET A 8 -0.16 -47.99 -46.94
C MET A 8 0.69 -46.74 -46.69
N LEU A 9 1.43 -46.27 -47.72
CA LEU A 9 2.26 -45.07 -47.63
C LEU A 9 1.50 -43.77 -47.88
N THR A 10 0.33 -43.82 -48.52
CA THR A 10 -0.49 -42.67 -48.85
C THR A 10 -1.45 -42.28 -47.71
N PHE A 11 -1.67 -43.14 -46.69
CA PHE A 11 -2.57 -42.87 -45.58
C PHE A 11 -1.89 -42.16 -44.39
N PHE A 12 -0.55 -42.04 -44.37
CA PHE A 12 0.19 -41.44 -43.28
C PHE A 12 0.52 -39.94 -43.46
N SER A 13 0.19 -39.36 -44.60
CA SER A 13 0.53 -37.97 -44.94
C SER A 13 -0.60 -36.95 -44.73
N LEU A 14 -1.75 -37.33 -44.13
CA LEU A 14 -2.90 -36.42 -43.97
C LEU A 14 -3.14 -35.95 -42.54
N SER A 15 -2.20 -36.08 -41.61
CA SER A 15 -2.43 -35.71 -40.18
C SER A 15 -1.57 -34.56 -39.64
N MET A 16 -1.00 -33.76 -40.54
CA MET A 16 -0.46 -32.44 -40.14
C MET A 16 -1.49 -31.36 -40.41
N ILE A 17 -2.67 -31.46 -39.79
CA ILE A 17 -3.51 -30.29 -39.60
C ILE A 17 -2.77 -29.48 -38.54
N ASN A 18 -2.01 -28.48 -38.98
CA ASN A 18 -1.55 -27.42 -38.09
C ASN A 18 -2.82 -26.83 -37.47
N ALA A 19 -3.13 -27.23 -36.26
CA ALA A 19 -4.11 -26.52 -35.44
C ALA A 19 -3.57 -25.11 -35.27
N GLN A 20 -3.98 -24.20 -36.14
CA GLN A 20 -3.64 -22.78 -36.01
C GLN A 20 -4.21 -22.33 -34.68
N GLU A 21 -3.31 -22.08 -33.71
CA GLU A 21 -3.74 -21.65 -32.38
C GLU A 21 -4.54 -20.34 -32.53
N THR A 22 -5.80 -20.40 -32.13
CA THR A 22 -6.67 -19.23 -32.14
C THR A 22 -6.09 -18.19 -31.15
N THR A 23 -6.02 -16.96 -31.61
CA THR A 23 -5.64 -15.82 -30.73
C THR A 23 -6.78 -14.83 -30.68
N VAL A 24 -6.90 -14.13 -29.53
CA VAL A 24 -7.76 -12.97 -29.37
C VAL A 24 -6.92 -11.73 -29.14
N LEU A 25 -7.43 -10.57 -29.50
CA LEU A 25 -6.79 -9.29 -29.25
C LEU A 25 -7.43 -8.65 -28.03
N LEU A 26 -6.76 -8.75 -26.87
CA LEU A 26 -7.09 -7.97 -25.69
C LEU A 26 -6.72 -6.51 -25.96
N LYS A 27 -7.68 -5.59 -25.87
CA LYS A 27 -7.46 -4.16 -26.13
C LYS A 27 -8.34 -3.28 -25.26
N GLY A 28 -7.94 -2.03 -25.05
CA GLY A 28 -8.71 -1.06 -24.28
C GLY A 28 -7.89 0.18 -23.98
N ILE A 29 -8.28 0.90 -22.96
CA ILE A 29 -7.57 2.07 -22.46
C ILE A 29 -7.16 1.87 -21.01
N ILE A 30 -6.01 2.45 -20.64
CA ILE A 30 -5.52 2.49 -19.27
C ILE A 30 -5.53 3.95 -18.81
N THR A 31 -6.22 4.19 -17.69
CA THR A 31 -6.39 5.52 -17.13
C THR A 31 -5.91 5.60 -15.68
N ASP A 32 -5.54 6.79 -15.25
CA ASP A 32 -5.30 7.09 -13.84
C ASP A 32 -6.63 7.12 -13.07
N ARG A 33 -6.70 6.38 -11.98
CA ARG A 33 -7.91 6.26 -11.15
C ARG A 33 -8.39 7.60 -10.60
N ALA A 34 -7.46 8.47 -10.20
CA ALA A 34 -7.78 9.73 -9.54
C ALA A 34 -8.31 10.78 -10.52
N THR A 35 -7.80 10.79 -11.77
CA THR A 35 -8.08 11.86 -12.73
C THR A 35 -8.92 11.41 -13.93
N GLY A 36 -9.05 10.09 -14.16
CA GLY A 36 -9.66 9.51 -15.36
C GLY A 36 -8.85 9.75 -16.64
N LYS A 37 -7.68 10.38 -16.56
CA LYS A 37 -6.85 10.69 -17.73
C LYS A 37 -6.04 9.49 -18.21
N PRO A 38 -5.78 9.40 -19.53
CA PRO A 38 -4.86 8.42 -20.09
C PRO A 38 -3.49 8.46 -19.42
N VAL A 39 -2.87 7.30 -19.25
CA VAL A 39 -1.53 7.19 -18.66
C VAL A 39 -0.59 6.38 -19.53
N ASP A 40 0.69 6.71 -19.42
CA ASP A 40 1.81 5.98 -19.99
C ASP A 40 2.29 4.95 -18.97
N VAL A 41 1.88 3.69 -19.11
CA VAL A 41 2.19 2.62 -18.17
C VAL A 41 2.69 1.39 -18.89
N SER A 42 3.77 0.79 -18.39
CA SER A 42 4.23 -0.52 -18.84
C SER A 42 3.38 -1.60 -18.20
N TYR A 43 3.10 -2.66 -18.95
CA TYR A 43 2.38 -3.82 -18.44
C TYR A 43 2.99 -5.11 -18.96
N GLU A 44 2.96 -6.12 -18.10
CA GLU A 44 3.36 -7.50 -18.41
C GLU A 44 2.16 -8.40 -18.19
N ILE A 45 1.90 -9.29 -19.15
CA ILE A 45 0.84 -10.31 -19.05
C ILE A 45 1.51 -11.66 -18.89
N THR A 46 1.11 -12.40 -17.85
CA THR A 46 1.54 -13.77 -17.60
C THR A 46 0.35 -14.72 -17.63
N ASP A 47 0.58 -15.95 -18.06
CA ASP A 47 -0.41 -17.03 -17.99
C ASP A 47 -0.54 -17.57 -16.54
N SER A 48 -1.43 -18.54 -16.34
CA SER A 48 -1.65 -19.19 -15.04
C SER A 48 -0.44 -19.96 -14.51
N GLN A 49 0.56 -20.22 -15.35
CA GLN A 49 1.81 -20.90 -15.00
C GLN A 49 2.94 -19.90 -14.71
N GLY A 50 2.67 -18.59 -14.85
CA GLY A 50 3.64 -17.53 -14.64
C GLY A 50 4.54 -17.25 -15.86
N ASN A 51 4.26 -17.86 -17.02
CA ASN A 51 5.03 -17.57 -18.24
C ASN A 51 4.60 -16.22 -18.81
N LYS A 52 5.58 -15.41 -19.20
CA LYS A 52 5.33 -14.14 -19.89
C LYS A 52 4.71 -14.37 -21.27
N VAL A 53 3.54 -13.78 -21.49
CA VAL A 53 2.81 -13.83 -22.76
C VAL A 53 2.95 -12.55 -23.56
N ALA A 54 2.93 -11.40 -22.85
CA ALA A 54 3.12 -10.09 -23.47
C ALA A 54 3.84 -9.15 -22.50
N ASP A 55 4.55 -8.17 -23.08
CA ASP A 55 5.22 -7.09 -22.37
C ASP A 55 5.17 -5.86 -23.29
N ALA A 56 4.47 -4.82 -22.89
CA ALA A 56 4.24 -3.65 -23.72
C ALA A 56 3.95 -2.41 -22.86
N LYS A 57 3.62 -1.32 -23.53
CA LYS A 57 3.35 -0.02 -22.93
C LYS A 57 2.09 0.59 -23.53
N SER A 58 1.26 1.24 -22.72
CA SER A 58 0.12 1.98 -23.21
C SER A 58 0.56 3.28 -23.89
N ASN A 59 -0.28 3.79 -24.76
CA ASN A 59 -0.07 5.08 -25.39
C ASN A 59 -0.33 6.21 -24.39
N GLY A 60 0.67 7.01 -24.06
CA GLY A 60 0.56 8.07 -23.05
C GLY A 60 -0.46 9.18 -23.36
N LYS A 61 -0.86 9.36 -24.65
CA LYS A 61 -1.85 10.37 -25.05
C LYS A 61 -3.29 9.84 -25.00
N THR A 62 -3.46 8.58 -25.37
CA THR A 62 -4.80 7.96 -25.51
C THR A 62 -5.08 6.90 -24.46
N GLY A 63 -4.07 6.41 -23.75
CA GLY A 63 -4.16 5.27 -22.86
C GLY A 63 -4.31 3.93 -23.57
N ALA A 64 -4.38 3.92 -24.91
CA ALA A 64 -4.66 2.72 -25.68
C ALA A 64 -3.57 1.67 -25.48
N TYR A 65 -4.01 0.43 -25.35
CA TYR A 65 -3.16 -0.75 -25.26
C TYR A 65 -3.76 -1.89 -26.07
N SER A 66 -2.93 -2.85 -26.49
CA SER A 66 -3.39 -4.09 -27.13
C SER A 66 -2.35 -5.20 -26.97
N SER A 67 -2.83 -6.43 -26.81
CA SER A 67 -1.99 -7.63 -26.73
C SER A 67 -2.71 -8.84 -27.32
N ALA A 68 -2.01 -9.60 -28.15
CA ALA A 68 -2.51 -10.88 -28.66
C ALA A 68 -2.27 -11.96 -27.60
N ILE A 69 -3.33 -12.65 -27.18
CA ILE A 69 -3.28 -13.71 -26.17
C ILE A 69 -4.14 -14.91 -26.59
N LYS A 70 -3.96 -16.06 -25.94
CA LYS A 70 -4.77 -17.25 -26.22
C LYS A 70 -6.13 -17.13 -25.52
N PRO A 71 -7.23 -17.56 -26.16
CA PRO A 71 -8.54 -17.64 -25.53
C PRO A 71 -8.64 -18.81 -24.54
N GLY A 72 -9.64 -18.75 -23.65
CA GLY A 72 -9.98 -19.83 -22.73
C GLY A 72 -9.03 -20.00 -21.54
N SER A 73 -8.33 -18.95 -21.15
CA SER A 73 -7.33 -18.99 -20.06
C SER A 73 -7.44 -17.77 -19.15
N ASP A 74 -6.95 -17.95 -17.93
CA ASP A 74 -6.77 -16.87 -16.99
C ASP A 74 -5.37 -16.27 -17.15
N TYR A 75 -5.30 -14.95 -17.00
CA TYR A 75 -4.07 -14.18 -17.10
C TYR A 75 -3.92 -13.24 -15.93
N THR A 76 -2.67 -12.97 -15.58
CA THR A 76 -2.30 -11.94 -14.61
C THR A 76 -1.61 -10.81 -15.36
N ILE A 77 -2.13 -9.58 -15.19
CA ILE A 77 -1.55 -8.37 -15.75
C ILE A 77 -0.87 -7.61 -14.62
N PHE A 78 0.40 -7.35 -14.76
CA PHE A 78 1.21 -6.55 -13.85
C PHE A 78 1.47 -5.18 -14.46
N PHE A 79 1.00 -4.11 -13.80
CA PHE A 79 1.21 -2.73 -14.21
C PHE A 79 2.37 -2.11 -13.43
N TYR A 80 3.24 -1.38 -14.13
CA TYR A 80 4.39 -0.72 -13.53
C TYR A 80 4.82 0.50 -14.33
N GLY A 81 5.54 1.40 -13.69
CA GLY A 81 6.06 2.63 -14.30
C GLY A 81 6.84 3.43 -13.27
N PHE A 82 7.45 4.52 -13.71
CA PHE A 82 8.23 5.40 -12.84
C PHE A 82 7.36 6.00 -11.72
N ASP A 83 6.23 6.57 -12.10
CA ASP A 83 5.26 7.24 -11.23
C ASP A 83 3.93 6.48 -11.12
N ILE A 84 3.96 5.18 -11.38
CA ILE A 84 2.79 4.29 -11.27
C ILE A 84 2.95 3.40 -10.05
N LEU A 85 1.93 3.38 -9.20
CA LEU A 85 1.85 2.41 -8.13
C LEU A 85 1.71 1.01 -8.73
N LYS A 86 2.72 0.17 -8.51
CA LYS A 86 2.72 -1.20 -9.03
C LYS A 86 1.50 -1.96 -8.54
N SER A 87 0.80 -2.56 -9.46
CA SER A 87 -0.43 -3.30 -9.18
C SER A 87 -0.60 -4.49 -10.11
N THR A 88 -1.40 -5.44 -9.67
CA THR A 88 -1.68 -6.68 -10.40
C THR A 88 -3.18 -6.83 -10.57
N LYS A 89 -3.62 -7.30 -11.74
CA LYS A 89 -5.01 -7.66 -12.04
C LYS A 89 -5.07 -9.04 -12.65
N THR A 90 -5.99 -9.87 -12.18
CA THR A 90 -6.30 -11.15 -12.80
C THR A 90 -7.52 -10.96 -13.70
N ILE A 91 -7.45 -11.51 -14.91
CA ILE A 91 -8.53 -11.49 -15.90
C ILE A 91 -8.75 -12.91 -16.42
N SER A 92 -9.99 -13.20 -16.84
CA SER A 92 -10.35 -14.45 -17.50
C SER A 92 -10.78 -14.14 -18.93
N ILE A 93 -10.18 -14.82 -19.89
CA ILE A 93 -10.50 -14.68 -21.31
C ILE A 93 -11.38 -15.85 -21.71
N PRO A 94 -12.60 -15.61 -22.24
CA PRO A 94 -13.48 -16.68 -22.63
C PRO A 94 -12.89 -17.51 -23.79
N PRO A 95 -13.29 -18.78 -23.94
CA PRO A 95 -12.94 -19.58 -25.11
C PRO A 95 -13.44 -18.93 -26.42
N ALA A 96 -12.61 -18.95 -27.45
CA ALA A 96 -12.97 -18.48 -28.78
C ALA A 96 -12.46 -19.44 -29.83
N SER A 97 -13.27 -19.71 -30.86
CA SER A 97 -12.92 -20.59 -31.97
C SER A 97 -12.35 -19.85 -33.19
N LYS A 98 -12.38 -18.52 -33.15
CA LYS A 98 -11.88 -17.62 -34.19
C LYS A 98 -11.27 -16.40 -33.56
N TYR A 99 -10.57 -15.59 -34.37
CA TYR A 99 -10.09 -14.29 -33.92
C TYR A 99 -11.24 -13.41 -33.43
N GLU A 100 -11.08 -12.84 -32.23
CA GLU A 100 -12.01 -11.89 -31.66
C GLU A 100 -11.23 -10.78 -30.96
N GLU A 101 -11.85 -9.60 -30.83
CA GLU A 101 -11.36 -8.51 -30.03
C GLU A 101 -12.07 -8.54 -28.68
N VAL A 102 -11.29 -8.55 -27.60
CA VAL A 102 -11.79 -8.52 -26.22
C VAL A 102 -11.52 -7.14 -25.63
N PRO A 103 -12.55 -6.26 -25.61
CA PRO A 103 -12.39 -4.93 -25.03
C PRO A 103 -12.34 -5.02 -23.50
N MET A 104 -11.32 -4.41 -22.89
CA MET A 104 -11.17 -4.36 -21.43
C MET A 104 -10.38 -3.12 -21.03
N ASP A 105 -10.97 -2.27 -20.20
CA ASP A 105 -10.32 -1.06 -19.70
C ASP A 105 -9.73 -1.30 -18.30
N PHE A 106 -8.64 -0.60 -18.00
CA PHE A 106 -7.98 -0.70 -16.71
C PHE A 106 -7.78 0.68 -16.08
N THR A 107 -7.72 0.69 -14.75
CA THR A 107 -7.30 1.86 -13.99
C THR A 107 -6.07 1.53 -13.16
N VAL A 108 -5.14 2.46 -13.11
CA VAL A 108 -3.93 2.40 -12.28
C VAL A 108 -3.86 3.66 -11.39
N ASP A 109 -3.07 3.60 -10.35
CA ASP A 109 -2.87 4.74 -9.46
C ASP A 109 -1.55 5.43 -9.83
N LYS A 110 -1.66 6.68 -10.33
CA LYS A 110 -0.49 7.51 -10.61
C LYS A 110 -0.06 8.22 -9.32
N LEU A 111 1.20 8.01 -8.93
CA LEU A 111 1.78 8.58 -7.73
C LEU A 111 2.02 10.09 -7.92
N ALA A 112 1.39 10.90 -7.09
CA ALA A 112 1.57 12.34 -7.04
C ALA A 112 2.01 12.77 -5.64
N LYS A 113 2.94 13.71 -5.53
CA LYS A 113 3.38 14.26 -4.24
C LYS A 113 2.18 14.77 -3.43
N GLY A 114 2.10 14.38 -2.16
CA GLY A 114 1.01 14.71 -1.26
C GLY A 114 -0.23 13.81 -1.38
N MET A 115 -0.28 12.89 -2.35
CA MET A 115 -1.36 11.92 -2.46
C MET A 115 -1.46 11.10 -1.17
N GLU A 116 -2.64 11.06 -0.55
CA GLU A 116 -2.91 10.26 0.62
C GLU A 116 -3.01 8.78 0.24
N LEU A 117 -2.22 7.95 0.89
CA LEU A 117 -2.23 6.50 0.73
C LEU A 117 -3.06 5.84 1.82
N PHE A 118 -2.87 6.30 3.06
CA PHE A 118 -3.59 5.80 4.24
C PHE A 118 -3.82 6.92 5.24
N ALA A 119 -4.99 6.89 5.89
CA ALA A 119 -5.32 7.73 7.04
C ALA A 119 -6.13 6.89 8.04
N VAL A 120 -5.52 6.52 9.17
CA VAL A 120 -6.09 5.56 10.12
C VAL A 120 -5.85 5.94 11.59
N GLU A 121 -6.64 5.35 12.48
CA GLU A 121 -6.36 5.31 13.92
C GLU A 121 -5.28 4.23 14.18
N GLY A 122 -4.00 4.58 13.99
CA GLY A 122 -2.87 3.65 14.10
C GLY A 122 -2.43 3.34 15.53
N PHE A 123 -2.99 4.05 16.51
CA PHE A 123 -2.69 3.92 17.94
C PHE A 123 -3.97 4.00 18.75
N ASP A 124 -4.04 3.25 19.84
CA ASP A 124 -5.10 3.43 20.82
C ASP A 124 -4.89 4.78 21.56
N PRO A 125 -5.97 5.43 22.04
CA PRO A 125 -5.88 6.71 22.69
C PRO A 125 -4.86 6.73 23.85
N GLY A 126 -3.90 7.67 23.78
CA GLY A 126 -2.82 7.80 24.77
C GLY A 126 -1.75 6.71 24.73
N SER A 127 -1.87 5.71 23.86
CA SER A 127 -0.89 4.64 23.72
C SER A 127 0.27 5.05 22.81
N VAL A 128 1.47 4.59 23.12
CA VAL A 128 2.62 4.66 22.24
C VAL A 128 2.78 3.38 21.41
N LYS A 129 2.07 2.32 21.77
CA LYS A 129 2.09 1.05 21.05
C LYS A 129 1.22 1.14 19.81
N VAL A 130 1.77 0.72 18.69
CA VAL A 130 1.03 0.56 17.41
C VAL A 130 -0.06 -0.49 17.60
N ASN A 131 -1.29 -0.19 17.21
CA ASN A 131 -2.39 -1.16 17.24
C ASN A 131 -2.41 -2.01 15.95
N SER A 132 -3.29 -2.99 15.87
CA SER A 132 -3.37 -3.92 14.73
C SER A 132 -3.66 -3.22 13.39
N VAL A 133 -4.39 -2.10 13.40
CA VAL A 133 -4.68 -1.31 12.19
C VAL A 133 -3.42 -0.58 11.74
N GLY A 134 -2.70 0.06 12.66
CA GLY A 134 -1.42 0.72 12.38
C GLY A 134 -0.36 -0.27 11.89
N GLU A 135 -0.24 -1.44 12.52
CA GLU A 135 0.68 -2.50 12.10
C GLU A 135 0.38 -2.95 10.65
N LYS A 136 -0.89 -3.17 10.32
CA LYS A 136 -1.31 -3.55 8.97
C LYS A 136 -0.94 -2.48 7.94
N VAL A 137 -1.29 -1.22 8.19
CA VAL A 137 -0.99 -0.10 7.29
C VAL A 137 0.52 0.07 7.10
N MET A 138 1.31 -0.06 8.16
CA MET A 138 2.77 0.03 8.04
C MET A 138 3.36 -1.15 7.28
N ALA A 139 2.84 -2.37 7.46
CA ALA A 139 3.25 -3.54 6.68
C ALA A 139 2.92 -3.36 5.19
N GLU A 140 1.73 -2.85 4.85
CA GLU A 140 1.33 -2.53 3.47
C GLU A 140 2.22 -1.43 2.87
N THR A 141 2.53 -0.38 3.65
CA THR A 141 3.45 0.69 3.22
C THR A 141 4.85 0.13 2.92
N ILE A 142 5.36 -0.74 3.77
CA ILE A 142 6.65 -1.41 3.56
C ILE A 142 6.62 -2.28 2.30
N ALA A 143 5.55 -3.06 2.08
CA ALA A 143 5.38 -3.87 0.88
C ALA A 143 5.31 -3.00 -0.39
N MET A 144 4.57 -1.89 -0.33
CA MET A 144 4.50 -0.89 -1.40
C MET A 144 5.87 -0.30 -1.71
N LEU A 145 6.65 0.07 -0.71
CA LEU A 145 8.01 0.58 -0.88
C LEU A 145 8.97 -0.50 -1.43
N LYS A 146 8.81 -1.76 -1.08
CA LYS A 146 9.57 -2.88 -1.70
C LYS A 146 9.30 -2.97 -3.20
N GLY A 147 8.02 -2.89 -3.58
CA GLY A 147 7.60 -2.90 -4.98
C GLY A 147 8.01 -1.65 -5.76
N ASN A 148 7.97 -0.47 -5.16
CA ASN A 148 8.19 0.83 -5.80
C ASN A 148 9.47 1.47 -5.25
N ARG A 149 10.62 1.17 -5.89
CA ARG A 149 11.93 1.61 -5.40
C ARG A 149 12.12 3.12 -5.41
N ASN A 150 11.42 3.83 -6.29
CA ASN A 150 11.49 5.28 -6.45
C ASN A 150 10.59 6.04 -5.48
N LEU A 151 9.66 5.36 -4.82
CA LEU A 151 8.69 5.96 -3.92
C LEU A 151 9.32 6.27 -2.55
N HIS A 152 9.15 7.50 -2.10
CA HIS A 152 9.35 7.96 -0.75
C HIS A 152 8.00 8.39 -0.15
N VAL A 153 7.77 8.13 1.10
CA VAL A 153 6.51 8.49 1.78
C VAL A 153 6.76 9.38 2.99
N ASN A 154 5.79 10.23 3.26
CA ASN A 154 5.69 10.96 4.51
C ASN A 154 4.76 10.19 5.44
N VAL A 155 5.20 9.92 6.65
CA VAL A 155 4.41 9.29 7.71
C VAL A 155 4.17 10.34 8.78
N THR A 156 2.96 10.90 8.80
CA THR A 156 2.57 11.95 9.74
C THR A 156 1.91 11.32 10.97
N LEU A 157 2.45 11.62 12.13
CA LEU A 157 1.89 11.25 13.42
C LEU A 157 1.15 12.45 14.00
N LEU A 158 -0.15 12.27 14.26
CA LEU A 158 -1.01 13.32 14.82
C LEU A 158 -1.33 13.03 16.28
N PRO A 159 -1.52 14.07 17.10
CA PRO A 159 -1.99 13.92 18.47
C PRO A 159 -3.43 13.39 18.50
N ASP A 160 -3.74 12.51 19.43
CA ASP A 160 -5.06 11.89 19.58
C ASP A 160 -5.84 12.34 20.81
N MET A 161 -5.16 12.80 21.85
CA MET A 161 -5.79 13.33 23.05
C MET A 161 -4.85 14.26 23.82
N ALA A 162 -5.45 15.13 24.63
CA ALA A 162 -4.70 15.99 25.53
C ALA A 162 -4.00 15.14 26.60
N PRO A 163 -2.67 15.20 26.71
CA PRO A 163 -1.96 14.46 27.73
C PRO A 163 -2.26 15.03 29.10
N LEU A 164 -2.61 14.14 30.05
CA LEU A 164 -2.82 14.46 31.45
C LEU A 164 -1.56 14.10 32.26
N LYS A 165 -1.03 15.05 32.98
CA LYS A 165 0.04 14.81 33.94
C LYS A 165 -0.53 14.73 35.33
N TYR A 166 -0.21 13.67 36.04
CA TYR A 166 -0.57 13.54 37.48
C TYR A 166 0.55 14.10 38.32
N GLU A 167 0.24 15.09 39.15
CA GLU A 167 1.18 15.54 40.19
C GLU A 167 1.30 14.48 41.26
N THR A 168 2.51 14.07 41.55
CA THR A 168 2.83 13.35 42.80
C THR A 168 2.74 14.36 43.94
N VAL A 169 1.57 14.47 44.53
CA VAL A 169 1.44 15.27 45.77
C VAL A 169 2.14 14.48 46.87
N ALA A 170 3.10 15.10 47.56
CA ALA A 170 3.73 14.47 48.69
C ALA A 170 2.65 14.05 49.72
N PRO A 171 2.75 12.85 50.30
CA PRO A 171 1.76 12.41 51.29
C PRO A 171 1.64 13.48 52.40
N PRO A 172 0.41 13.81 52.81
CA PRO A 172 0.22 14.78 53.90
C PRO A 172 1.00 14.30 55.13
N LYS A 173 1.74 15.22 55.74
CA LYS A 173 2.48 14.92 56.97
C LYS A 173 1.51 14.24 57.96
N PRO A 174 1.89 13.12 58.57
CA PRO A 174 1.01 12.38 59.45
C PRO A 174 0.55 13.32 60.59
N ASP A 175 -0.76 13.52 60.64
CA ASP A 175 -1.38 14.34 61.68
C ASP A 175 -1.24 13.59 62.99
N LYS A 176 -0.48 14.14 63.94
CA LYS A 176 -0.15 13.52 65.24
C LYS A 176 -1.40 13.15 66.08
N LYS A 177 -2.61 13.49 65.59
CA LYS A 177 -3.87 13.26 66.29
C LYS A 177 -4.79 12.20 65.63
N LYS A 178 -4.42 11.58 64.53
CA LYS A 178 -5.25 10.51 63.92
C LYS A 178 -4.97 9.17 64.55
N LYS A 179 -6.06 8.47 64.91
CA LYS A 179 -6.03 7.10 65.44
C LYS A 179 -5.38 6.15 64.45
N LYS A 180 -4.51 5.27 64.99
CA LYS A 180 -3.84 4.20 64.25
C LYS A 180 -4.86 3.31 63.59
N GLY A 181 -5.02 3.39 62.23
CA GLY A 181 -5.91 2.52 61.48
C GLY A 181 -6.52 3.07 60.20
N GLU A 182 -6.48 4.36 59.93
CA GLU A 182 -6.94 4.92 58.64
C GLU A 182 -5.73 5.17 57.72
N GLU A 183 -5.49 4.25 56.80
CA GLU A 183 -4.62 4.49 55.66
C GLU A 183 -5.24 5.58 54.77
N ALA A 184 -4.54 6.71 54.67
CA ALA A 184 -4.95 7.76 53.75
C ALA A 184 -4.81 7.23 52.32
N VAL A 185 -5.94 6.95 51.66
CA VAL A 185 -5.97 6.62 50.23
C VAL A 185 -5.45 7.82 49.48
N PHE A 186 -4.24 7.69 48.96
CA PHE A 186 -3.58 8.71 48.16
C PHE A 186 -4.08 8.66 46.77
N SER A 187 -4.93 9.59 46.35
CA SER A 187 -5.35 9.77 44.97
C SER A 187 -4.52 10.90 44.34
N PRO A 188 -3.67 10.64 43.35
CA PRO A 188 -2.94 11.70 42.66
C PRO A 188 -3.92 12.65 41.97
N LYS A 189 -3.77 13.96 42.23
CA LYS A 189 -4.59 14.98 41.56
C LYS A 189 -4.08 15.16 40.12
N ALA A 190 -4.98 15.05 39.13
CA ALA A 190 -4.66 15.38 37.76
C ALA A 190 -4.36 16.88 37.64
N LYS A 191 -3.20 17.22 37.06
CA LYS A 191 -2.83 18.60 36.75
C LYS A 191 -3.22 18.89 35.30
N ILE A 192 -3.98 19.96 35.11
CA ILE A 192 -4.24 20.47 33.74
C ILE A 192 -2.96 21.16 33.27
N LEU A 193 -2.37 20.64 32.20
CA LEU A 193 -1.18 21.20 31.59
C LEU A 193 -1.49 22.50 30.84
N ASN A 194 -0.56 23.44 30.88
CA ASN A 194 -0.65 24.61 30.00
C ASN A 194 -0.36 24.21 28.53
N PRO A 195 -0.67 25.07 27.53
CA PRO A 195 -0.49 24.73 26.11
C PRO A 195 0.92 24.27 25.72
N THR A 196 1.95 24.92 26.29
CA THR A 196 3.35 24.61 26.04
C THR A 196 3.74 23.23 26.60
N GLU A 197 3.30 22.92 27.82
CA GLU A 197 3.52 21.62 28.44
C GLU A 197 2.81 20.50 27.67
N ARG A 198 1.58 20.76 27.20
CA ARG A 198 0.83 19.81 26.35
C ARG A 198 1.55 19.53 25.03
N GLN A 199 2.02 20.58 24.35
CA GLN A 199 2.76 20.42 23.09
C GLN A 199 4.05 19.63 23.28
N ALA A 200 4.81 19.91 24.35
CA ALA A 200 6.05 19.20 24.64
C ALA A 200 5.79 17.70 24.92
N LEU A 201 4.79 17.39 25.74
CA LEU A 201 4.44 16.01 26.06
C LEU A 201 3.88 15.27 24.83
N ASN A 202 3.12 15.96 23.99
CA ASN A 202 2.63 15.42 22.73
C ASN A 202 3.75 15.09 21.75
N ALA A 203 4.72 15.97 21.60
CA ALA A 203 5.88 15.73 20.76
C ALA A 203 6.69 14.51 21.25
N ASP A 204 6.78 14.32 22.56
CA ASP A 204 7.45 13.15 23.16
C ASP A 204 6.68 11.84 22.87
N ILE A 205 5.35 11.84 23.04
CA ILE A 205 4.50 10.68 22.70
C ILE A 205 4.63 10.32 21.22
N GLN A 206 4.58 11.30 20.32
CA GLN A 206 4.71 11.07 18.88
C GLN A 206 6.10 10.52 18.52
N LYS A 207 7.15 10.99 19.19
CA LYS A 207 8.49 10.43 19.01
C LYS A 207 8.55 8.97 19.49
N GLN A 208 7.97 8.65 20.63
CA GLN A 208 7.90 7.26 21.11
C GLN A 208 7.08 6.38 20.17
N ARG A 209 6.01 6.89 19.55
CA ARG A 209 5.24 6.21 18.52
C ARG A 209 6.07 5.93 17.26
N MET A 210 6.84 6.90 16.80
CA MET A 210 7.78 6.71 15.69
C MET A 210 8.79 5.60 16.00
N ASP A 211 9.40 5.66 17.18
CA ASP A 211 10.38 4.66 17.63
C ASP A 211 9.73 3.27 17.74
N ALA A 212 8.48 3.18 18.21
CA ALA A 212 7.71 1.94 18.25
C ALA A 212 7.42 1.37 16.86
N ILE A 213 7.06 2.21 15.87
CA ILE A 213 6.90 1.78 14.46
C ILE A 213 8.22 1.21 13.94
N ILE A 214 9.32 1.93 14.11
CA ILE A 214 10.64 1.50 13.62
C ILE A 214 11.04 0.16 14.26
N ALA A 215 10.84 0.00 15.56
CA ALA A 215 11.16 -1.22 16.29
C ALA A 215 10.28 -2.42 15.87
N SER A 216 9.05 -2.19 15.42
CA SER A 216 8.15 -3.25 14.97
C SER A 216 8.56 -3.88 13.63
N PHE A 217 9.44 -3.23 12.85
CA PHE A 217 9.83 -3.70 11.51
C PHE A 217 11.36 -3.73 11.32
N PRO A 218 12.11 -4.53 12.10
CA PRO A 218 13.58 -4.54 12.10
C PRO A 218 14.17 -4.92 10.74
N ASP A 219 13.48 -5.77 9.97
CA ASP A 219 13.93 -6.25 8.66
C ASP A 219 13.64 -5.28 7.51
N ALA A 220 12.96 -4.17 7.79
CA ALA A 220 12.54 -3.19 6.79
C ALA A 220 13.48 -1.96 6.70
N THR A 221 14.71 -2.06 7.15
CA THR A 221 15.66 -0.92 7.26
C THR A 221 15.78 -0.10 5.97
N ALA A 222 15.83 -0.75 4.80
CA ALA A 222 15.93 -0.07 3.50
C ALA A 222 14.65 0.71 3.14
N GLN A 223 13.48 0.21 3.55
CA GLN A 223 12.19 0.86 3.35
C GLN A 223 12.00 2.01 4.35
N LEU A 224 12.35 1.80 5.61
CA LEU A 224 12.29 2.81 6.65
C LEU A 224 13.12 4.07 6.32
N LYS A 225 14.26 3.92 5.64
CA LYS A 225 15.07 5.06 5.12
C LYS A 225 14.34 5.92 4.09
N ARG A 226 13.29 5.40 3.46
CA ARG A 226 12.44 6.10 2.50
C ARG A 226 11.14 6.62 3.10
N MET A 227 10.96 6.46 4.39
CA MET A 227 9.87 7.03 5.18
C MET A 227 10.37 8.28 5.89
N HIS A 228 9.75 9.41 5.62
CA HIS A 228 9.99 10.63 6.35
C HIS A 228 8.92 10.81 7.43
N PHE A 229 9.31 10.63 8.69
CA PHE A 229 8.40 10.79 9.81
C PHE A 229 8.20 12.27 10.14
N ILE A 230 6.95 12.71 10.17
CA ILE A 230 6.54 14.07 10.49
C ILE A 230 5.79 14.04 11.81
N ILE A 231 6.30 14.77 12.78
CA ILE A 231 5.66 14.98 14.07
C ILE A 231 4.93 16.31 14.02
N ASP A 232 3.61 16.29 14.16
CA ASP A 232 2.82 17.52 14.22
C ASP A 232 2.99 18.19 15.59
N LYS A 233 3.78 19.26 15.58
CA LYS A 233 4.05 20.09 16.79
C LYS A 233 3.08 21.27 16.93
N ALA A 234 2.29 21.56 15.91
CA ALA A 234 1.46 22.78 15.86
C ALA A 234 0.05 22.56 16.40
N SER A 235 -0.50 21.35 16.32
CA SER A 235 -1.85 21.05 16.76
C SER A 235 -1.96 21.06 18.29
N ASP A 236 -2.96 21.79 18.82
CA ASP A 236 -3.37 21.65 20.21
C ASP A 236 -4.39 20.50 20.32
N PRO A 237 -4.05 19.39 20.98
CA PRO A 237 -4.91 18.22 21.07
C PRO A 237 -6.23 18.47 21.83
N GLN A 238 -6.37 19.58 22.55
CA GLN A 238 -7.64 19.96 23.18
C GLN A 238 -8.62 20.60 22.19
N GLN A 239 -8.12 21.18 21.09
CA GLN A 239 -8.97 21.87 20.11
C GLN A 239 -9.33 20.97 18.92
N ASP A 240 -8.48 20.00 18.58
CA ASP A 240 -8.60 19.16 17.40
C ASP A 240 -8.39 17.70 17.76
N ILE A 241 -9.39 17.03 18.28
CA ILE A 241 -9.36 15.58 18.46
C ILE A 241 -9.52 14.92 17.09
N LYS A 242 -8.41 14.74 16.40
CA LYS A 242 -8.39 13.98 15.16
C LYS A 242 -8.36 12.48 15.49
N ARG A 243 -9.27 11.73 14.88
CA ARG A 243 -9.29 10.27 15.05
C ARG A 243 -8.14 9.60 14.28
N ASN A 244 -7.74 10.17 13.14
CA ASN A 244 -6.65 9.62 12.35
C ASN A 244 -5.30 10.05 12.95
N THR A 245 -4.66 9.15 13.65
CA THR A 245 -3.37 9.41 14.33
C THR A 245 -2.16 9.02 13.49
N LEU A 246 -2.37 8.28 12.39
CA LEU A 246 -1.35 7.84 11.44
C LEU A 246 -1.81 8.13 10.03
N ILE A 247 -1.09 9.00 9.33
CA ILE A 247 -1.36 9.33 7.92
C ILE A 247 -0.10 9.04 7.11
N VAL A 248 -0.28 8.34 5.98
CA VAL A 248 0.80 8.04 5.03
C VAL A 248 0.47 8.71 3.71
N ASN A 249 1.35 9.59 3.26
CA ASN A 249 1.23 10.30 1.98
C ASN A 249 2.43 10.02 1.10
N VAL A 250 2.25 10.13 -0.22
CA VAL A 250 3.35 10.19 -1.16
C VAL A 250 4.20 11.42 -0.85
N GLY A 251 5.44 11.23 -0.43
CA GLY A 251 6.39 12.30 -0.18
C GLY A 251 7.02 12.76 -1.49
N GLU A 252 7.67 11.84 -2.16
CA GLU A 252 8.45 12.09 -3.37
C GLU A 252 8.55 10.82 -4.22
N VAL A 253 8.56 10.97 -5.54
CA VAL A 253 8.93 9.91 -6.48
C VAL A 253 10.24 10.33 -7.12
N LYS A 254 11.37 9.74 -6.71
CA LYS A 254 12.70 10.09 -7.19
C LYS A 254 13.02 9.40 -8.50
N SER A 255 13.56 10.15 -9.45
CA SER A 255 14.21 9.57 -10.61
C SER A 255 15.46 8.79 -10.19
N LEU A 256 15.81 7.75 -10.96
CA LEU A 256 17.09 7.03 -10.75
C LEU A 256 18.31 7.90 -11.09
N PHE A 257 18.08 9.09 -11.66
CA PHE A 257 19.09 10.05 -12.11
C PHE A 257 19.11 11.35 -11.28
N ASP A 258 18.32 11.43 -10.20
CA ASP A 258 18.29 12.55 -9.24
C ASP A 258 19.23 12.31 -8.06
#